data_c962f61a07cb1fd182556922d62b8d67
#
_entry.id   c962f61a07cb1fd182556922d62b8d67
#
_cell.length_a   1.000
_cell.length_b   1.000
_cell.length_c   1.000
_cell.angle_alpha   90.00
_cell.angle_beta   90.00
_cell.angle_gamma   90.00
#
_symmetry.space_group_name_H-M   'P 1'
#
loop_
_entity.id
_entity.type
_entity.pdbx_description
1 polymer ?
#
loop_
_entity_poly.entity_id
_entity_poly.type
_entity_poly.pdbx_seq_one_letter_code
_entity_poly.pdbx_strand_id
1 'polypeptide(L)'
;MDLVNEYLNGIHLMNEYEKEFEKKESVKKYNRLSDRNRKIASDIDTKYPELKSAFYELLSSDESEVRAWVAHHILEVMNYENECRKAAFEESVRIAKGSGVDALGNAMWLKRWLDNHPEDRELLILHVDCFAEAMEILKDKKF
;
A
#
# COMPACT_ATOMS: atom_id res chain seq x y z
N MET A 1 10.69 -22.04 0.49
CA MET A 1 9.50 -21.29 0.03
C MET A 1 9.80 -19.81 0.08
N ASP A 2 9.64 -19.12 -1.03
CA ASP A 2 9.96 -17.69 -1.09
C ASP A 2 8.67 -16.88 -1.20
N LEU A 3 8.12 -16.54 -0.05
CA LEU A 3 6.85 -15.77 0.02
C LEU A 3 6.98 -14.37 -0.56
N VAL A 4 8.16 -13.75 -0.44
CA VAL A 4 8.38 -12.42 -1.01
C VAL A 4 8.30 -12.48 -2.54
N ASN A 5 8.90 -13.47 -3.16
CA ASN A 5 8.79 -13.65 -4.61
C ASN A 5 7.38 -14.02 -5.03
N GLU A 6 6.66 -14.83 -4.26
CA GLU A 6 5.25 -15.11 -4.55
C GLU A 6 4.40 -13.85 -4.51
N TYR A 7 4.68 -12.97 -3.55
CA TYR A 7 4.01 -11.68 -3.42
C TYR A 7 4.26 -10.81 -4.66
N LEU A 8 5.51 -10.71 -5.09
CA LEU A 8 5.88 -9.94 -6.28
C LEU A 8 5.23 -10.50 -7.54
N ASN A 9 5.27 -11.80 -7.71
CA ASN A 9 4.64 -12.46 -8.86
C ASN A 9 3.14 -12.20 -8.88
N GLY A 10 2.51 -12.19 -7.72
CA GLY A 10 1.09 -11.86 -7.60
C GLY A 10 0.77 -10.47 -8.10
N ILE A 11 1.60 -9.48 -7.75
CA ILE A 11 1.42 -8.11 -8.23
C ILE A 11 1.56 -8.03 -9.75
N HIS A 12 2.57 -8.69 -10.31
CA HIS A 12 2.77 -8.70 -11.76
C HIS A 12 1.59 -9.32 -12.50
N LEU A 13 1.04 -10.41 -11.97
CA LEU A 13 -0.15 -11.04 -12.54
C LEU A 13 -1.38 -10.14 -12.41
N MET A 14 -1.54 -9.47 -11.28
CA MET A 14 -2.64 -8.52 -11.10
C MET A 14 -2.58 -7.41 -12.17
N ASN A 15 -1.40 -6.90 -12.46
CA ASN A 15 -1.24 -5.89 -13.50
C ASN A 15 -1.67 -6.39 -14.87
N GLU A 16 -1.38 -7.65 -15.18
CA GLU A 16 -1.80 -8.26 -16.44
C GLU A 16 -3.32 -8.38 -16.53
N TYR A 17 -3.98 -8.83 -15.46
CA TYR A 17 -5.44 -8.93 -15.44
C TYR A 17 -6.11 -7.57 -15.45
N GLU A 18 -5.52 -6.57 -14.85
CA GLU A 18 -6.06 -5.21 -14.83
C GLU A 18 -6.20 -4.63 -16.25
N LYS A 19 -5.33 -5.01 -17.16
CA LYS A 19 -5.42 -4.59 -18.56
C LYS A 19 -6.65 -5.14 -19.27
N GLU A 20 -7.30 -6.15 -18.69
CA GLU A 20 -8.46 -6.82 -19.26
C GLU A 20 -9.68 -6.75 -18.32
N PHE A 21 -9.84 -5.64 -17.59
CA PHE A 21 -10.92 -5.49 -16.62
C PHE A 21 -12.33 -5.46 -17.21
N GLU A 22 -12.46 -5.30 -18.52
CA GLU A 22 -13.74 -5.47 -19.19
C GLU A 22 -14.24 -6.92 -19.13
N LYS A 23 -13.35 -7.87 -18.84
CA LYS A 23 -13.71 -9.28 -18.69
C LYS A 23 -13.95 -9.61 -17.22
N LYS A 24 -15.11 -10.16 -16.90
CA LYS A 24 -15.46 -10.55 -15.52
C LYS A 24 -14.47 -11.55 -14.94
N GLU A 25 -13.96 -12.45 -15.77
CA GLU A 25 -13.02 -13.47 -15.33
C GLU A 25 -11.69 -12.85 -14.87
N SER A 26 -11.23 -11.81 -15.58
CA SER A 26 -10.01 -11.10 -15.20
C SER A 26 -10.17 -10.37 -13.86
N VAL A 27 -11.32 -9.78 -13.61
CA VAL A 27 -11.63 -9.12 -12.34
C VAL A 27 -11.60 -10.14 -11.20
N LYS A 28 -12.18 -11.32 -11.40
CA LYS A 28 -12.18 -12.39 -10.39
C LYS A 28 -10.78 -12.86 -10.07
N LYS A 29 -9.95 -13.06 -11.09
CA LYS A 29 -8.56 -13.49 -10.90
C LYS A 29 -7.74 -12.44 -10.17
N TYR A 30 -7.92 -11.16 -10.53
CA TYR A 30 -7.27 -10.06 -9.85
C TYR A 30 -7.64 -10.06 -8.36
N ASN A 31 -8.92 -10.19 -8.05
CA ASN A 31 -9.38 -10.17 -6.66
C ASN A 31 -8.84 -11.34 -5.85
N ARG A 32 -8.74 -12.54 -6.44
CA ARG A 32 -8.14 -13.70 -5.77
C ARG A 32 -6.67 -13.46 -5.46
N LEU A 33 -5.93 -12.86 -6.38
CA LEU A 33 -4.52 -12.55 -6.17
C LEU A 33 -4.34 -11.47 -5.11
N SER A 34 -5.22 -10.48 -5.09
CA SER A 34 -5.21 -9.45 -4.05
C SER A 34 -5.42 -10.07 -2.66
N ASP A 35 -6.41 -10.94 -2.53
CA ASP A 35 -6.69 -11.64 -1.27
C ASP A 35 -5.52 -12.53 -0.85
N ARG A 36 -4.93 -13.23 -1.81
CA ARG A 36 -3.77 -14.09 -1.56
C ARG A 36 -2.57 -13.28 -1.09
N ASN A 37 -2.30 -12.13 -1.72
CA ASN A 37 -1.18 -11.29 -1.31
C ASN A 37 -1.39 -10.68 0.07
N ARG A 38 -2.63 -10.33 0.41
CA ARG A 38 -2.94 -9.89 1.76
C ARG A 38 -2.65 -10.98 2.77
N LYS A 39 -2.99 -12.23 2.45
CA LYS A 39 -2.68 -13.37 3.31
C LYS A 39 -1.18 -13.62 3.41
N ILE A 40 -0.44 -13.49 2.31
CA ILE A 40 1.02 -13.62 2.33
C ILE A 40 1.63 -12.58 3.27
N ALA A 41 1.20 -11.33 3.17
CA ALA A 41 1.69 -10.27 4.07
C ALA A 41 1.40 -10.61 5.54
N SER A 42 0.20 -11.08 5.83
CA SER A 42 -0.18 -11.50 7.18
C SER A 42 0.69 -12.66 7.68
N ASP A 43 0.93 -13.66 6.83
CA ASP A 43 1.76 -14.81 7.18
C ASP A 43 3.23 -14.40 7.40
N ILE A 44 3.75 -13.50 6.59
CA ILE A 44 5.11 -12.97 6.81
C ILE A 44 5.18 -12.31 8.18
N ASP A 45 4.19 -11.50 8.53
CA ASP A 45 4.18 -10.78 9.79
C ASP A 45 4.10 -11.71 11.00
N THR A 46 3.26 -12.75 10.92
CA THR A 46 2.92 -13.60 12.09
C THR A 46 3.67 -14.93 12.12
N LYS A 47 3.97 -15.51 10.97
CA LYS A 47 4.59 -16.85 10.89
C LYS A 47 6.04 -16.83 10.45
N TYR A 48 6.43 -15.85 9.66
CA TYR A 48 7.76 -15.78 9.07
C TYR A 48 8.35 -14.38 9.24
N PRO A 49 8.47 -13.90 10.51
CA PRO A 49 8.93 -12.53 10.76
C PRO A 49 10.35 -12.26 10.26
N GLU A 50 11.15 -13.30 10.05
CA GLU A 50 12.49 -13.17 9.48
C GLU A 50 12.44 -12.61 8.04
N LEU A 51 11.30 -12.69 7.37
CA LEU A 51 11.12 -12.16 6.01
C LEU A 51 10.68 -10.69 6.00
N LYS A 52 10.41 -10.10 7.15
CA LYS A 52 9.88 -8.73 7.22
C LYS A 52 10.86 -7.68 6.68
N SER A 53 12.15 -7.85 6.89
CA SER A 53 13.15 -6.94 6.34
C SER A 53 13.14 -6.95 4.81
N ALA A 54 13.12 -8.13 4.22
CA ALA A 54 13.09 -8.26 2.76
C ALA A 54 11.79 -7.70 2.19
N PHE A 55 10.67 -7.90 2.87
CA PHE A 55 9.39 -7.33 2.47
C PHE A 55 9.43 -5.80 2.49
N TYR A 56 9.95 -5.23 3.57
CA TYR A 56 10.06 -3.78 3.73
C TYR A 56 10.93 -3.15 2.61
N GLU A 57 11.98 -3.84 2.19
CA GLU A 57 12.85 -3.36 1.12
C GLU A 57 12.10 -3.14 -0.21
N LEU A 58 10.95 -3.78 -0.39
CA LEU A 58 10.14 -3.59 -1.58
C LEU A 58 9.59 -2.16 -1.71
N LEU A 59 9.59 -1.38 -0.63
CA LEU A 59 9.25 0.06 -0.71
C LEU A 59 10.25 0.84 -1.55
N SER A 60 11.42 0.28 -1.81
CA SER A 60 12.46 0.89 -2.67
C SER A 60 12.44 0.33 -4.09
N SER A 61 11.44 -0.45 -4.45
CA SER A 61 11.31 -0.99 -5.79
C SER A 61 11.16 0.12 -6.83
N ASP A 62 11.67 -0.11 -8.02
CA ASP A 62 11.49 0.80 -9.16
C ASP A 62 10.05 0.80 -9.66
N GLU A 63 9.29 -0.24 -9.37
CA GLU A 63 7.91 -0.38 -9.82
C GLU A 63 6.95 0.28 -8.83
N SER A 64 6.22 1.32 -9.30
CA SER A 64 5.31 2.08 -8.44
C SER A 64 4.17 1.23 -7.89
N GLU A 65 3.65 0.27 -8.67
CA GLU A 65 2.59 -0.62 -8.22
C GLU A 65 3.06 -1.55 -7.10
N VAL A 66 4.33 -1.97 -7.11
CA VAL A 66 4.90 -2.76 -6.02
C VAL A 66 4.94 -1.91 -4.74
N ARG A 67 5.47 -0.69 -4.85
CA ARG A 67 5.54 0.21 -3.70
C ARG A 67 4.17 0.50 -3.10
N ALA A 68 3.16 0.70 -3.96
CA ALA A 68 1.80 0.99 -3.50
C ALA A 68 1.21 -0.16 -2.69
N TRP A 69 1.29 -1.38 -3.21
CA TRP A 69 0.76 -2.55 -2.51
C TRP A 69 1.50 -2.81 -1.20
N VAL A 70 2.82 -2.69 -1.23
CA VAL A 70 3.65 -2.91 -0.04
C VAL A 70 3.32 -1.88 1.04
N ALA A 71 3.21 -0.60 0.67
CA ALA A 71 2.87 0.46 1.63
C ALA A 71 1.53 0.18 2.31
N HIS A 72 0.51 -0.19 1.55
CA HIS A 72 -0.80 -0.51 2.10
C HIS A 72 -0.75 -1.72 3.04
N HIS A 73 -0.04 -2.78 2.68
CA HIS A 73 0.05 -3.96 3.53
C HIS A 73 0.84 -3.70 4.81
N ILE A 74 1.90 -2.88 4.74
CA ILE A 74 2.64 -2.48 5.94
C ILE A 74 1.71 -1.75 6.92
N LEU A 75 0.85 -0.88 6.41
CA LEU A 75 -0.02 -0.06 7.24
C LEU A 75 -1.26 -0.81 7.74
N GLU A 76 -1.87 -1.62 6.89
CA GLU A 76 -3.16 -2.25 7.19
C GLU A 76 -3.05 -3.65 7.81
N VAL A 77 -2.05 -4.42 7.43
CA VAL A 77 -2.00 -5.85 7.72
C VAL A 77 -0.87 -6.22 8.68
N MET A 78 0.26 -5.54 8.57
CA MET A 78 1.49 -5.93 9.24
C MET A 78 1.81 -5.02 10.42
N ASN A 79 2.64 -5.54 11.34
CA ASN A 79 3.07 -4.80 12.52
C ASN A 79 4.53 -4.40 12.36
N TYR A 80 4.77 -3.16 11.96
CA TYR A 80 6.10 -2.58 11.83
C TYR A 80 6.30 -1.45 12.81
N GLU A 81 7.56 -1.10 13.04
CA GLU A 81 7.94 0.06 13.84
C GLU A 81 7.51 1.36 13.17
N ASN A 82 7.42 2.43 13.95
CA ASN A 82 6.96 3.72 13.46
C ASN A 82 7.78 4.25 12.29
N GLU A 83 9.09 4.02 12.27
CA GLU A 83 9.93 4.46 11.13
C GLU A 83 9.51 3.80 9.82
N CYS A 84 9.19 2.51 9.87
CA CYS A 84 8.71 1.80 8.69
C CYS A 84 7.32 2.28 8.29
N ARG A 85 6.45 2.53 9.26
CA ARG A 85 5.12 3.06 9.00
C ARG A 85 5.17 4.46 8.37
N LYS A 86 6.09 5.32 8.84
CA LYS A 86 6.32 6.62 8.22
C LYS A 86 6.69 6.50 6.76
N ALA A 87 7.63 5.61 6.45
CA ALA A 87 8.07 5.40 5.08
C ALA A 87 6.92 4.93 4.19
N ALA A 88 6.06 4.05 4.71
CA ALA A 88 4.87 3.59 3.98
C ALA A 88 3.87 4.72 3.76
N PHE A 89 3.65 5.59 4.74
CA PHE A 89 2.79 6.76 4.59
C PHE A 89 3.36 7.74 3.56
N GLU A 90 4.68 7.96 3.58
CA GLU A 90 5.33 8.84 2.60
C GLU A 90 5.09 8.33 1.18
N GLU A 91 5.16 7.02 0.98
CA GLU A 91 4.86 6.43 -0.33
C GLU A 91 3.39 6.65 -0.71
N SER A 92 2.47 6.44 0.22
CA SER A 92 1.04 6.65 -0.02
C SER A 92 0.74 8.11 -0.38
N VAL A 93 1.35 9.05 0.33
CA VAL A 93 1.21 10.49 0.04
C VAL A 93 1.76 10.81 -1.35
N ARG A 94 2.92 10.25 -1.69
CA ARG A 94 3.53 10.48 -3.00
C ARG A 94 2.62 10.03 -4.14
N ILE A 95 1.99 8.87 -3.99
CA ILE A 95 1.04 8.37 -4.98
C ILE A 95 -0.18 9.30 -5.07
N ALA A 96 -0.70 9.72 -3.93
CA ALA A 96 -1.88 10.61 -3.86
C ALA A 96 -1.63 11.98 -4.51
N LYS A 97 -0.37 12.43 -4.56
CA LYS A 97 0.00 13.68 -5.20
C LYS A 97 -0.02 13.60 -6.73
N GLY A 98 -0.04 12.40 -7.29
CA GLY A 98 -0.09 12.20 -8.73
C GLY A 98 -1.46 12.50 -9.31
N SER A 99 -1.69 12.05 -10.52
CA SER A 99 -2.97 12.22 -11.21
C SER A 99 -3.56 10.85 -11.54
N GLY A 100 -4.86 10.85 -11.84
CA GLY A 100 -5.55 9.64 -12.26
C GLY A 100 -6.24 8.90 -11.13
N VAL A 101 -6.77 7.73 -11.48
CA VAL A 101 -7.60 6.91 -10.59
C VAL A 101 -6.81 6.42 -9.36
N ASP A 102 -5.58 6.00 -9.58
CA ASP A 102 -4.75 5.48 -8.48
C ASP A 102 -4.43 6.56 -7.45
N ALA A 103 -4.13 7.78 -7.91
CA ALA A 103 -3.88 8.91 -7.01
C ALA A 103 -5.12 9.25 -6.20
N LEU A 104 -6.28 9.29 -6.85
CA LEU A 104 -7.55 9.56 -6.19
C LEU A 104 -7.87 8.48 -5.15
N GLY A 105 -7.72 7.22 -5.53
CA GLY A 105 -7.96 6.09 -4.63
C GLY A 105 -7.07 6.13 -3.39
N ASN A 106 -5.79 6.46 -3.56
CA ASN A 106 -4.88 6.61 -2.43
C ASN A 106 -5.26 7.77 -1.52
N ALA A 107 -5.66 8.90 -2.09
CA ALA A 107 -6.10 10.06 -1.30
C ALA A 107 -7.35 9.73 -0.48
N MET A 108 -8.31 9.04 -1.07
CA MET A 108 -9.53 8.61 -0.38
C MET A 108 -9.21 7.62 0.75
N TRP A 109 -8.35 6.65 0.46
CA TRP A 109 -7.91 5.68 1.47
C TRP A 109 -7.22 6.39 2.63
N LEU A 110 -6.29 7.29 2.32
CA LEU A 110 -5.51 8.01 3.33
C LEU A 110 -6.42 8.81 4.26
N LYS A 111 -7.38 9.53 3.71
CA LYS A 111 -8.35 10.29 4.50
C LYS A 111 -9.13 9.38 5.45
N ARG A 112 -9.68 8.29 4.93
CA ARG A 112 -10.48 7.35 5.73
C ARG A 112 -9.63 6.70 6.81
N TRP A 113 -8.41 6.30 6.46
CA TRP A 113 -7.49 5.68 7.42
C TRP A 113 -7.17 6.63 8.57
N LEU A 114 -6.79 7.86 8.27
CA LEU A 114 -6.41 8.84 9.29
C LEU A 114 -7.60 9.23 10.19
N ASP A 115 -8.80 9.27 9.63
CA ASP A 115 -10.00 9.55 10.42
C ASP A 115 -10.28 8.44 11.44
N ASN A 116 -9.93 7.21 11.11
CA ASN A 116 -10.18 6.04 11.95
C ASN A 116 -8.98 5.61 12.80
N HIS A 117 -7.81 6.22 12.60
CA HIS A 117 -6.57 5.82 13.29
C HIS A 117 -5.84 7.05 13.82
N PRO A 118 -6.27 7.58 14.98
CA PRO A 118 -5.66 8.80 15.57
C PRO A 118 -4.16 8.67 15.81
N GLU A 119 -3.69 7.49 16.17
CA GLU A 119 -2.26 7.24 16.44
C GLU A 119 -1.42 7.43 15.17
N ASP A 120 -1.95 7.07 14.01
CA ASP A 120 -1.25 7.27 12.73
C ASP A 120 -1.28 8.73 12.31
N ARG A 121 -2.36 9.44 12.63
CA ARG A 121 -2.44 10.87 12.42
C ARG A 121 -1.34 11.60 13.21
N GLU A 122 -1.13 11.22 14.48
CA GLU A 122 -0.05 11.77 15.29
C GLU A 122 1.33 11.47 14.68
N LEU A 123 1.51 10.25 14.16
CA LEU A 123 2.74 9.86 13.52
C LEU A 123 3.07 10.79 12.33
N LEU A 124 2.06 11.13 11.54
CA LEU A 124 2.24 12.06 10.41
C LEU A 124 2.53 13.49 10.86
N ILE A 125 1.98 13.92 12.00
CA ILE A 125 2.28 15.25 12.57
C ILE A 125 3.76 15.37 12.91
N LEU A 126 4.39 14.29 13.39
CA LEU A 126 5.82 14.27 13.68
C LEU A 126 6.67 14.40 12.41
N HIS A 127 6.08 14.15 11.24
CA HIS A 127 6.68 14.34 9.93
C HIS A 127 5.99 15.51 9.26
N VAL A 128 6.33 16.71 9.67
CA VAL A 128 5.62 17.95 9.31
C VAL A 128 5.35 18.06 7.81
N ASP A 129 6.37 17.83 6.98
CA ASP A 129 6.23 17.97 5.53
C ASP A 129 5.25 16.96 4.95
N CYS A 130 5.36 15.70 5.38
CA CYS A 130 4.47 14.64 4.91
C CYS A 130 3.01 14.93 5.31
N PHE A 131 2.81 15.38 6.56
CA PHE A 131 1.46 15.71 7.04
C PHE A 131 0.88 16.89 6.27
N ALA A 132 1.66 17.96 6.06
CA ALA A 132 1.21 19.13 5.32
C ALA A 132 0.82 18.76 3.89
N GLU A 133 1.63 17.93 3.21
CA GLU A 133 1.34 17.46 1.87
C GLU A 133 0.06 16.62 1.84
N ALA A 134 -0.12 15.74 2.81
CA ALA A 134 -1.32 14.91 2.90
C ALA A 134 -2.58 15.78 3.07
N MET A 135 -2.53 16.77 3.94
CA MET A 135 -3.67 17.67 4.17
C MET A 135 -4.00 18.49 2.94
N GLU A 136 -3.01 18.96 2.20
CA GLU A 136 -3.24 19.69 0.95
C GLU A 136 -3.95 18.80 -0.08
N ILE A 137 -3.49 17.56 -0.23
CA ILE A 137 -4.10 16.61 -1.15
C ILE A 137 -5.55 16.34 -0.79
N LEU A 138 -5.82 16.10 0.50
CA LEU A 138 -7.17 15.79 0.98
C LEU A 138 -8.12 16.98 0.83
N LYS A 139 -7.59 18.19 0.94
CA LYS A 139 -8.37 19.42 0.78
C LYS A 139 -8.79 19.63 -0.68
N ASP A 140 -7.89 19.34 -1.62
CA ASP A 140 -8.11 19.60 -3.03
C ASP A 140 -8.89 18.49 -3.75
N LYS A 141 -8.95 17.28 -3.18
CA LYS A 141 -9.68 16.16 -3.78
C LYS A 141 -11.15 16.22 -3.38
N LYS A 142 -12.02 16.06 -4.38
CA LYS A 142 -13.47 15.96 -4.17
C LYS A 142 -13.85 14.49 -4.17
N PHE A 143 -14.49 14.09 -3.11
CA PHE A 143 -14.88 12.68 -2.91
C PHE A 143 -16.40 12.52 -2.99
#